data_7b388d03e919067a6082ecd895a14221
#
_entry.id   7b388d03e919067a6082ecd895a14221
#
_cell.length_a   1.000
_cell.length_b   1.000
_cell.length_c   1.000
_cell.angle_alpha   90.00
_cell.angle_beta   90.00
_cell.angle_gamma   90.00
#
_symmetry.space_group_name_H-M   'P 1'
#
loop_
_entity.id
_entity.type
_entity.pdbx_description
1 polymer ?
#
loop_
_entity_poly.entity_id
_entity_poly.type
_entity_poly.pdbx_seq_one_letter_code
_entity_poly.pdbx_strand_id
1 'polypeptide(L)'
;MNFYEMEAFVRLSRELHFGRAASALNMSPSALSRVITRLEDELHTVLLDRSNRQVILTPEGEKFRIFAEQSLSGMKNLKDSLEDQDSEEITGTLPLYASVTACYTILPRFIRQLNQRYPKIKISVETGDPAGALASVRDGRCLLAVAAIPEEGLSTMETVVMEHTPLVYAACKNGPYTEVYGSPQDIVSTVPLILPKAGLARKRFDKWTKSRNVHPTIAAETEGNEAILALAQLGLGIGLVPRIVLENGPYKGEFIIHEAGNALGHYDVGFIYKKDLTGTTSQKKLGAAVRNILESM
;
A
#
# COMPACT_ATOMS: atom_id res chain seq x y z
N MET A 1 -4.31 -14.58 -26.79
CA MET A 1 -3.58 -14.06 -25.61
C MET A 1 -2.93 -15.22 -24.85
N ASN A 2 -1.64 -15.13 -24.51
CA ASN A 2 -0.88 -16.15 -23.78
C ASN A 2 0.02 -15.51 -22.70
N PHE A 3 0.63 -16.34 -21.84
CA PHE A 3 1.46 -15.85 -20.72
C PHE A 3 2.68 -15.04 -21.15
N TYR A 4 3.28 -15.37 -22.28
CA TYR A 4 4.41 -14.64 -22.83
C TYR A 4 4.00 -13.20 -23.23
N GLU A 5 2.84 -13.03 -23.84
CA GLU A 5 2.31 -11.72 -24.20
C GLU A 5 1.96 -10.88 -22.97
N MET A 6 1.41 -11.52 -21.92
CA MET A 6 1.18 -10.86 -20.63
C MET A 6 2.50 -10.40 -19.99
N GLU A 7 3.52 -11.26 -19.98
CA GLU A 7 4.85 -10.93 -19.43
C GLU A 7 5.49 -9.76 -20.19
N ALA A 8 5.41 -9.79 -21.52
CA ALA A 8 5.92 -8.73 -22.38
C ALA A 8 5.22 -7.39 -22.09
N PHE A 9 3.90 -7.41 -21.94
CA PHE A 9 3.13 -6.22 -21.59
C PHE A 9 3.46 -5.72 -20.17
N VAL A 10 3.49 -6.58 -19.16
CA VAL A 10 3.83 -6.21 -17.78
C VAL A 10 5.25 -5.62 -17.72
N ARG A 11 6.20 -6.18 -18.46
CA ARG A 11 7.55 -5.61 -18.53
C ARG A 11 7.54 -4.23 -19.15
N LEU A 12 6.86 -4.05 -20.28
CA LEU A 12 6.75 -2.76 -20.95
C LEU A 12 6.01 -1.72 -20.09
N SER A 13 4.96 -2.10 -19.39
CA SER A 13 4.21 -1.21 -18.50
C SER A 13 5.04 -0.64 -17.34
N ARG A 14 6.05 -1.38 -16.89
CA ARG A 14 6.99 -0.93 -15.84
C ARG A 14 8.11 -0.05 -16.38
N GLU A 15 8.64 -0.39 -17.55
CA GLU A 15 9.76 0.35 -18.16
C GLU A 15 9.28 1.63 -18.88
N LEU A 16 8.06 1.65 -19.37
CA LEU A 16 7.48 2.69 -20.21
C LEU A 16 8.41 3.09 -21.38
N HIS A 17 9.19 2.12 -21.87
CA HIS A 17 10.18 2.31 -22.91
C HIS A 17 10.43 1.00 -23.66
N PHE A 18 10.03 0.94 -24.95
CA PHE A 18 10.14 -0.27 -25.77
C PHE A 18 11.56 -0.85 -25.85
N GLY A 19 12.58 -0.01 -26.00
CA GLY A 19 13.98 -0.48 -26.08
C GLY A 19 14.44 -1.16 -24.78
N ARG A 20 14.19 -0.55 -23.62
CA ARG A 20 14.55 -1.14 -22.32
C ARG A 20 13.78 -2.41 -22.03
N ALA A 21 12.48 -2.40 -22.26
CA ALA A 21 11.64 -3.57 -22.04
C ALA A 21 12.03 -4.73 -22.96
N ALA A 22 12.27 -4.46 -24.25
CA ALA A 22 12.71 -5.47 -25.23
C ALA A 22 14.06 -6.08 -24.84
N SER A 23 15.04 -5.24 -24.46
CA SER A 23 16.35 -5.71 -23.97
C SER A 23 16.22 -6.64 -22.77
N ALA A 24 15.37 -6.30 -21.81
CA ALA A 24 15.12 -7.13 -20.62
C ALA A 24 14.41 -8.47 -20.93
N LEU A 25 13.74 -8.56 -22.08
CA LEU A 25 13.06 -9.77 -22.58
C LEU A 25 13.89 -10.54 -23.63
N ASN A 26 15.13 -10.11 -23.90
CA ASN A 26 16.01 -10.66 -24.94
C ASN A 26 15.37 -10.68 -26.34
N MET A 27 14.66 -9.59 -26.68
CA MET A 27 13.99 -9.44 -27.98
C MET A 27 14.28 -8.09 -28.62
N SER A 28 13.95 -7.92 -29.91
CA SER A 28 14.05 -6.62 -30.57
C SER A 28 12.86 -5.71 -30.22
N PRO A 29 13.03 -4.37 -30.23
CA PRO A 29 11.92 -3.44 -30.01
C PRO A 29 10.77 -3.61 -31.01
N SER A 30 11.07 -3.99 -32.26
CA SER A 30 10.09 -4.27 -33.30
C SER A 30 9.29 -5.56 -33.02
N ALA A 31 9.94 -6.58 -32.45
CA ALA A 31 9.28 -7.81 -32.02
C ALA A 31 8.34 -7.53 -30.84
N LEU A 32 8.80 -6.79 -29.84
CA LEU A 32 7.97 -6.38 -28.72
C LEU A 32 6.76 -5.56 -29.19
N SER A 33 6.96 -4.60 -30.09
CA SER A 33 5.85 -3.78 -30.64
C SER A 33 4.79 -4.66 -31.31
N ARG A 34 5.17 -5.67 -32.08
CA ARG A 34 4.24 -6.63 -32.70
C ARG A 34 3.48 -7.47 -31.69
N VAL A 35 4.12 -7.88 -30.61
CA VAL A 35 3.46 -8.61 -29.52
C VAL A 35 2.39 -7.74 -28.88
N ILE A 36 2.71 -6.48 -28.58
CA ILE A 36 1.75 -5.55 -27.98
C ILE A 36 0.59 -5.23 -28.92
N THR A 37 0.86 -4.95 -30.21
CA THR A 37 -0.18 -4.68 -31.19
C THR A 37 -1.14 -5.87 -31.31
N ARG A 38 -0.61 -7.11 -31.41
CA ARG A 38 -1.46 -8.31 -31.45
C ARG A 38 -2.32 -8.45 -30.19
N LEU A 39 -1.79 -8.10 -29.02
CA LEU A 39 -2.53 -8.13 -27.76
C LEU A 39 -3.66 -7.09 -27.75
N GLU A 40 -3.39 -5.86 -28.23
CA GLU A 40 -4.37 -4.77 -28.35
C GLU A 40 -5.47 -5.14 -29.37
N ASP A 41 -5.09 -5.77 -30.49
CA ASP A 41 -6.03 -6.27 -31.50
C ASP A 41 -6.97 -7.35 -30.94
N GLU A 42 -6.42 -8.32 -30.20
CA GLU A 42 -7.20 -9.40 -29.59
C GLU A 42 -8.16 -8.90 -28.51
N LEU A 43 -7.75 -7.88 -27.75
CA LEU A 43 -8.57 -7.26 -26.71
C LEU A 43 -9.50 -6.17 -27.25
N HIS A 44 -9.41 -5.83 -28.55
CA HIS A 44 -10.15 -4.77 -29.20
C HIS A 44 -10.05 -3.41 -28.46
N THR A 45 -8.87 -3.15 -27.88
CA THR A 45 -8.64 -1.92 -27.10
C THR A 45 -7.17 -1.50 -27.12
N VAL A 46 -6.93 -0.20 -27.00
CA VAL A 46 -5.59 0.37 -26.92
C VAL A 46 -5.13 0.36 -25.45
N LEU A 47 -4.02 -0.30 -25.17
CA LEU A 47 -3.46 -0.42 -23.83
C LEU A 47 -2.37 0.62 -23.55
N LEU A 48 -1.75 1.16 -24.60
CA LEU A 48 -0.64 2.11 -24.51
C LEU A 48 -0.86 3.30 -25.41
N ASP A 49 -0.81 4.51 -24.88
CA ASP A 49 -0.72 5.74 -25.66
C ASP A 49 0.74 5.97 -26.07
N ARG A 50 0.95 6.12 -27.38
CA ARG A 50 2.26 6.29 -28.02
C ARG A 50 2.41 7.68 -28.67
N SER A 51 1.43 8.60 -28.46
CA SER A 51 1.31 9.84 -29.23
C SER A 51 2.30 10.94 -28.87
N ASN A 52 2.92 10.91 -27.67
CA ASN A 52 3.68 12.03 -27.07
C ASN A 52 5.17 11.78 -26.82
N ARG A 53 5.89 11.11 -27.70
CA ARG A 53 7.30 10.74 -27.46
C ARG A 53 7.55 9.95 -26.15
N GLN A 54 6.52 9.68 -25.40
CA GLN A 54 6.52 8.86 -24.19
C GLN A 54 5.46 7.76 -24.32
N VAL A 55 5.78 6.60 -23.77
CA VAL A 55 4.84 5.49 -23.68
C VAL A 55 4.10 5.64 -22.35
N ILE A 56 2.77 5.73 -22.40
CA ILE A 56 1.91 5.89 -21.22
C ILE A 56 0.84 4.80 -21.26
N LEU A 57 0.48 4.25 -20.11
CA LEU A 57 -0.65 3.33 -20.00
C LEU A 57 -1.98 4.08 -20.17
N THR A 58 -2.89 3.49 -20.94
CA THR A 58 -4.29 3.92 -20.93
C THR A 58 -4.99 3.42 -19.64
N PRO A 59 -6.19 3.92 -19.30
CA PRO A 59 -6.99 3.34 -18.21
C PRO A 59 -7.25 1.85 -18.41
N GLU A 60 -7.45 1.41 -19.65
CA GLU A 60 -7.61 0.01 -20.04
C GLU A 60 -6.30 -0.76 -19.90
N GLY A 61 -5.17 -0.14 -20.23
CA GLY A 61 -3.83 -0.68 -20.03
C GLY A 61 -3.52 -0.92 -18.56
N GLU A 62 -3.94 -0.02 -17.67
CA GLU A 62 -3.76 -0.20 -16.23
C GLU A 62 -4.61 -1.36 -15.70
N LYS A 63 -5.86 -1.49 -16.13
CA LYS A 63 -6.71 -2.65 -15.79
C LYS A 63 -6.09 -3.95 -16.28
N PHE A 64 -5.59 -3.95 -17.51
CA PHE A 64 -4.95 -5.12 -18.09
C PHE A 64 -3.63 -5.46 -17.37
N ARG A 65 -2.83 -4.48 -16.96
CA ARG A 65 -1.62 -4.69 -16.18
C ARG A 65 -1.91 -5.46 -14.88
N ILE A 66 -2.93 -5.03 -14.13
CA ILE A 66 -3.36 -5.71 -12.90
C ILE A 66 -3.76 -7.15 -13.19
N PHE A 67 -4.58 -7.38 -14.22
CA PHE A 67 -5.01 -8.72 -14.63
C PHE A 67 -3.83 -9.61 -15.04
N ALA A 68 -2.91 -9.09 -15.86
CA ALA A 68 -1.75 -9.83 -16.34
C ALA A 68 -0.80 -10.21 -15.19
N GLU A 69 -0.54 -9.29 -14.26
CA GLU A 69 0.27 -9.56 -13.06
C GLU A 69 -0.35 -10.65 -12.19
N GLN A 70 -1.66 -10.62 -11.98
CA GLN A 70 -2.39 -11.66 -11.24
C GLN A 70 -2.32 -13.01 -11.94
N SER A 71 -2.51 -13.04 -13.26
CA SER A 71 -2.46 -14.27 -14.06
C SER A 71 -1.08 -14.92 -14.04
N LEU A 72 -0.01 -14.12 -14.18
CA LEU A 72 1.37 -14.57 -14.11
C LEU A 72 1.73 -15.09 -12.71
N SER A 73 1.29 -14.39 -11.67
CA SER A 73 1.47 -14.83 -10.28
C SER A 73 0.72 -16.13 -10.02
N GLY A 74 -0.53 -16.25 -10.50
CA GLY A 74 -1.33 -17.48 -10.41
C GLY A 74 -0.65 -18.68 -11.09
N MET A 75 -0.09 -18.49 -12.28
CA MET A 75 0.67 -19.54 -12.99
C MET A 75 1.92 -19.95 -12.22
N LYS A 76 2.67 -18.99 -11.67
CA LYS A 76 3.84 -19.29 -10.85
C LYS A 76 3.47 -20.10 -9.62
N ASN A 77 2.44 -19.66 -8.90
CA ASN A 77 1.95 -20.37 -7.72
C ASN A 77 1.46 -21.79 -8.04
N LEU A 78 0.85 -22.00 -9.22
CA LEU A 78 0.46 -23.32 -9.68
C LEU A 78 1.69 -24.20 -9.91
N LYS A 79 2.72 -23.71 -10.62
CA LYS A 79 3.97 -24.45 -10.83
C LYS A 79 4.62 -24.82 -9.51
N ASP A 80 4.79 -23.84 -8.60
CA ASP A 80 5.35 -24.07 -7.27
C ASP A 80 4.55 -25.15 -6.50
N SER A 81 3.21 -25.17 -6.63
CA SER A 81 2.35 -26.16 -5.95
C SER A 81 2.41 -27.57 -6.55
N LEU A 82 2.75 -27.69 -7.84
CA LEU A 82 2.89 -28.99 -8.52
C LEU A 82 4.24 -29.63 -8.22
N GLU A 83 5.26 -28.81 -7.96
CA GLU A 83 6.60 -29.27 -7.55
C GLU A 83 6.64 -29.78 -6.10
N ASP A 84 5.71 -29.33 -5.24
CA ASP A 84 5.72 -29.52 -3.77
C ASP A 84 4.70 -30.59 -3.29
N GLN A 85 4.33 -31.56 -4.13
CA GLN A 85 3.27 -32.53 -3.79
C GLN A 85 3.59 -33.47 -2.61
N ASP A 86 4.87 -33.61 -2.20
CA ASP A 86 5.31 -34.58 -1.17
C ASP A 86 5.84 -33.97 0.13
N SER A 87 5.85 -32.64 0.30
CA SER A 87 6.36 -32.06 1.53
C SER A 87 5.24 -31.57 2.46
N GLU A 88 5.27 -32.04 3.73
CA GLU A 88 4.46 -31.48 4.82
C GLU A 88 4.84 -30.01 5.12
N GLU A 89 5.97 -29.54 4.60
CA GLU A 89 6.48 -28.19 4.83
C GLU A 89 5.78 -27.16 3.92
N ILE A 90 5.36 -26.06 4.54
CA ILE A 90 4.73 -24.96 3.82
C ILE A 90 5.83 -24.10 3.19
N THR A 91 5.83 -24.05 1.85
CA THR A 91 6.76 -23.29 1.02
C THR A 91 6.01 -22.26 0.17
N GLY A 92 6.75 -21.41 -0.53
CA GLY A 92 6.19 -20.46 -1.48
C GLY A 92 6.47 -19.00 -1.12
N THR A 93 5.90 -18.08 -1.88
CA THR A 93 6.07 -16.63 -1.66
C THR A 93 4.77 -16.05 -1.10
N LEU A 94 4.86 -15.40 0.06
CA LEU A 94 3.77 -14.64 0.68
C LEU A 94 3.81 -13.19 0.13
N PRO A 95 2.90 -12.82 -0.78
CA PRO A 95 2.77 -11.43 -1.21
C PRO A 95 2.03 -10.65 -0.12
N LEU A 96 2.66 -9.59 0.37
CA LEU A 96 2.19 -8.76 1.47
C LEU A 96 2.22 -7.29 1.06
N TYR A 97 1.16 -6.54 1.37
CA TYR A 97 1.14 -5.09 1.28
C TYR A 97 1.31 -4.47 2.65
N ALA A 98 2.17 -3.46 2.78
CA ALA A 98 2.33 -2.74 4.04
C ALA A 98 2.43 -1.24 3.82
N SER A 99 1.79 -0.46 4.68
CA SER A 99 2.17 0.96 4.78
C SER A 99 3.60 1.05 5.32
N VAL A 100 4.32 2.10 4.94
CA VAL A 100 5.70 2.30 5.41
C VAL A 100 5.75 2.30 6.93
N THR A 101 4.82 2.98 7.58
CA THR A 101 4.67 2.95 9.05
C THR A 101 4.53 1.53 9.59
N ALA A 102 3.71 0.68 8.97
CA ALA A 102 3.52 -0.70 9.41
C ALA A 102 4.80 -1.52 9.33
N CYS A 103 5.70 -1.20 8.39
CA CYS A 103 7.01 -1.86 8.29
C CYS A 103 7.90 -1.64 9.51
N TYR A 104 7.75 -0.52 10.22
CA TYR A 104 8.50 -0.23 11.44
C TYR A 104 7.81 -0.71 12.71
N THR A 105 6.49 -0.82 12.70
CA THR A 105 5.68 -1.03 13.92
C THR A 105 5.24 -2.48 14.07
N ILE A 106 4.36 -2.95 13.22
CA ILE A 106 3.63 -4.22 13.37
C ILE A 106 4.34 -5.37 12.64
N LEU A 107 4.77 -5.11 11.40
CA LEU A 107 5.32 -6.13 10.52
C LEU A 107 6.54 -6.88 11.07
N PRO A 108 7.49 -6.26 11.82
CA PRO A 108 8.65 -6.97 12.35
C PRO A 108 8.29 -8.10 13.30
N ARG A 109 7.23 -7.95 14.11
CA ARG A 109 6.77 -9.00 15.01
C ARG A 109 6.18 -10.17 14.23
N PHE A 110 5.34 -9.88 13.24
CA PHE A 110 4.76 -10.88 12.35
C PHE A 110 5.84 -11.67 11.59
N ILE A 111 6.80 -10.97 10.96
CA ILE A 111 7.88 -11.62 10.20
C ILE A 111 8.73 -12.54 11.08
N ARG A 112 9.07 -12.12 12.30
CA ARG A 112 9.83 -12.98 13.23
C ARG A 112 9.09 -14.28 13.53
N GLN A 113 7.80 -14.21 13.83
CA GLN A 113 7.01 -15.42 14.12
C GLN A 113 6.85 -16.30 12.89
N LEU A 114 6.61 -15.68 11.71
CA LEU A 114 6.50 -16.41 10.46
C LEU A 114 7.80 -17.17 10.13
N ASN A 115 8.96 -16.51 10.23
CA ASN A 115 10.25 -17.12 9.95
C ASN A 115 10.60 -18.24 10.95
N GLN A 116 10.19 -18.11 12.21
CA GLN A 116 10.41 -19.17 13.23
C GLN A 116 9.59 -20.42 12.96
N ARG A 117 8.32 -20.27 12.54
CA ARG A 117 7.40 -21.41 12.32
C ARG A 117 7.45 -21.95 10.89
N TYR A 118 7.71 -21.10 9.92
CA TYR A 118 7.66 -21.40 8.49
C TYR A 118 8.86 -20.83 7.74
N PRO A 119 10.09 -21.30 8.02
CA PRO A 119 11.34 -20.70 7.53
C PRO A 119 11.50 -20.75 5.99
N LYS A 120 10.74 -21.61 5.31
CA LYS A 120 10.80 -21.74 3.85
C LYS A 120 9.81 -20.83 3.10
N ILE A 121 8.99 -20.06 3.83
CA ILE A 121 8.14 -19.04 3.20
C ILE A 121 8.99 -17.81 2.87
N LYS A 122 9.04 -17.46 1.60
CA LYS A 122 9.61 -16.19 1.13
C LYS A 122 8.57 -15.08 1.27
N ILE A 123 8.98 -13.90 1.73
CA ILE A 123 8.10 -12.74 1.86
C ILE A 123 8.40 -11.78 0.72
N SER A 124 7.35 -11.32 0.03
CA SER A 124 7.42 -10.24 -0.96
C SER A 124 6.58 -9.09 -0.45
N VAL A 125 7.21 -7.96 -0.10
CA VAL A 125 6.52 -6.78 0.44
C VAL A 125 6.38 -5.71 -0.63
N GLU A 126 5.15 -5.32 -0.91
CA GLU A 126 4.81 -4.11 -1.64
C GLU A 126 4.51 -3.01 -0.60
N THR A 127 5.16 -1.86 -0.71
CA THR A 127 4.91 -0.73 0.20
C THR A 127 4.13 0.36 -0.51
N GLY A 128 3.21 1.02 0.22
CA GLY A 128 2.42 2.10 -0.35
C GLY A 128 1.55 2.83 0.68
N ASP A 129 0.67 3.68 0.16
CA ASP A 129 -0.26 4.45 0.98
C ASP A 129 -1.25 3.53 1.71
N PRO A 130 -1.55 3.78 3.01
CA PRO A 130 -2.53 3.00 3.77
C PRO A 130 -3.89 2.84 3.08
N ALA A 131 -4.33 3.83 2.29
CA ALA A 131 -5.60 3.77 1.56
C ALA A 131 -5.63 2.69 0.47
N GLY A 132 -4.46 2.26 -0.04
CA GLY A 132 -4.32 1.20 -1.04
C GLY A 132 -4.42 -0.23 -0.50
N ALA A 133 -4.32 -0.40 0.83
CA ALA A 133 -4.21 -1.72 1.47
C ALA A 133 -5.40 -2.63 1.19
N LEU A 134 -6.64 -2.13 1.38
CA LEU A 134 -7.86 -2.89 1.14
C LEU A 134 -8.00 -3.32 -0.32
N ALA A 135 -7.70 -2.42 -1.26
CA ALA A 135 -7.74 -2.71 -2.68
C ALA A 135 -6.72 -3.80 -3.07
N SER A 136 -5.50 -3.75 -2.52
CA SER A 136 -4.46 -4.75 -2.77
C SER A 136 -4.89 -6.17 -2.39
N VAL A 137 -5.59 -6.33 -1.26
CA VAL A 137 -6.13 -7.64 -0.84
C VAL A 137 -7.34 -8.03 -1.67
N ARG A 138 -8.27 -7.10 -1.88
CA ARG A 138 -9.50 -7.36 -2.65
C ARG A 138 -9.19 -7.82 -4.06
N ASP A 139 -8.28 -7.14 -4.71
CA ASP A 139 -7.87 -7.39 -6.10
C ASP A 139 -6.91 -8.60 -6.21
N GLY A 140 -6.54 -9.24 -5.08
CA GLY A 140 -5.69 -10.43 -5.06
C GLY A 140 -4.22 -10.19 -5.38
N ARG A 141 -3.75 -8.92 -5.34
CA ARG A 141 -2.33 -8.58 -5.50
C ARG A 141 -1.49 -9.04 -4.30
N CYS A 142 -2.09 -9.05 -3.11
CA CYS A 142 -1.48 -9.61 -1.92
C CYS A 142 -2.47 -10.52 -1.16
N LEU A 143 -1.95 -11.41 -0.34
CA LEU A 143 -2.74 -12.28 0.55
C LEU A 143 -3.04 -11.58 1.87
N LEU A 144 -2.17 -10.68 2.29
CA LEU A 144 -2.22 -10.00 3.57
C LEU A 144 -1.82 -8.54 3.37
N ALA A 145 -2.55 -7.61 3.99
CA ALA A 145 -2.13 -6.23 4.10
C ALA A 145 -1.98 -5.80 5.56
N VAL A 146 -1.05 -4.87 5.82
CA VAL A 146 -0.82 -4.27 7.16
C VAL A 146 -0.87 -2.76 7.01
N ALA A 147 -1.94 -2.16 7.51
CA ALA A 147 -2.18 -0.72 7.40
C ALA A 147 -3.27 -0.26 8.37
N ALA A 148 -3.66 1.00 8.27
CA ALA A 148 -4.88 1.51 8.89
C ALA A 148 -6.09 0.74 8.33
N ILE A 149 -6.93 0.22 9.24
CA ILE A 149 -8.12 -0.55 8.89
C ILE A 149 -9.23 0.45 8.52
N PRO A 150 -9.79 0.39 7.30
CA PRO A 150 -10.88 1.27 6.90
C PRO A 150 -12.16 0.94 7.65
N GLU A 151 -13.04 1.93 7.81
CA GLU A 151 -14.36 1.77 8.47
C GLU A 151 -15.37 1.04 7.56
N GLU A 152 -15.13 1.01 6.26
CA GLU A 152 -16.06 0.47 5.25
C GLU A 152 -15.36 -0.50 4.29
N GLY A 153 -16.15 -1.30 3.59
CA GLY A 153 -15.64 -2.18 2.54
C GLY A 153 -15.06 -3.51 3.02
N LEU A 154 -15.33 -3.89 4.28
CA LEU A 154 -14.78 -5.08 4.93
C LEU A 154 -15.67 -6.33 4.84
N SER A 155 -16.76 -6.33 4.08
CA SER A 155 -17.74 -7.43 4.05
C SER A 155 -17.14 -8.80 3.70
N THR A 156 -16.13 -8.83 2.83
CA THR A 156 -15.42 -10.04 2.38
C THR A 156 -14.03 -10.21 3.03
N MET A 157 -13.71 -9.34 4.00
CA MET A 157 -12.40 -9.29 4.65
C MET A 157 -12.52 -9.70 6.12
N GLU A 158 -11.42 -10.23 6.62
CA GLU A 158 -11.13 -10.34 8.05
C GLU A 158 -10.06 -9.34 8.42
N THR A 159 -10.13 -8.85 9.65
CA THR A 159 -9.17 -7.89 10.19
C THR A 159 -8.71 -8.34 11.58
N VAL A 160 -7.42 -8.13 11.86
CA VAL A 160 -6.85 -8.30 13.19
C VAL A 160 -6.26 -6.96 13.61
N VAL A 161 -6.90 -6.31 14.57
CA VAL A 161 -6.42 -5.04 15.12
C VAL A 161 -5.23 -5.30 16.00
N MET A 162 -4.12 -4.61 15.74
CA MET A 162 -2.89 -4.71 16.50
C MET A 162 -2.65 -3.50 17.39
N GLU A 163 -3.08 -2.32 16.94
CA GLU A 163 -2.85 -1.06 17.64
C GLU A 163 -4.04 -0.12 17.46
N HIS A 164 -4.35 0.62 18.53
CA HIS A 164 -5.26 1.75 18.53
C HIS A 164 -4.47 3.03 18.71
N THR A 165 -4.43 3.89 17.70
CA THR A 165 -3.60 5.10 17.72
C THR A 165 -4.44 6.33 17.40
N PRO A 166 -4.35 7.44 18.16
CA PRO A 166 -5.04 8.67 17.82
C PRO A 166 -4.36 9.39 16.66
N LEU A 167 -5.12 10.24 15.95
CA LEU A 167 -4.56 11.27 15.09
C LEU A 167 -4.00 12.41 15.93
N VAL A 168 -2.85 12.92 15.51
CA VAL A 168 -2.17 14.04 16.15
C VAL A 168 -1.63 15.01 15.11
N TYR A 169 -1.40 16.25 15.52
CA TYR A 169 -0.63 17.22 14.75
C TYR A 169 0.83 17.16 15.18
N ALA A 170 1.73 17.03 14.21
CA ALA A 170 3.17 16.91 14.42
C ALA A 170 3.88 18.19 13.96
N ALA A 171 4.45 18.96 14.88
CA ALA A 171 5.29 20.12 14.60
C ALA A 171 6.77 19.74 14.74
N CYS A 172 7.62 20.08 13.78
CA CYS A 172 9.06 19.82 13.89
C CYS A 172 9.67 20.61 15.06
N LYS A 173 10.44 19.98 15.94
CA LYS A 173 11.06 20.60 17.12
C LYS A 173 11.98 21.77 16.77
N ASN A 174 12.64 21.71 15.63
CA ASN A 174 13.56 22.74 15.15
C ASN A 174 12.95 23.60 14.03
N GLY A 175 11.61 23.60 13.91
CA GLY A 175 10.88 24.30 12.86
C GLY A 175 10.24 25.62 13.33
N PRO A 176 9.59 26.33 12.43
CA PRO A 176 8.95 27.63 12.73
C PRO A 176 7.66 27.49 13.55
N TYR A 177 7.12 26.28 13.74
CA TYR A 177 5.83 26.03 14.41
C TYR A 177 6.00 25.30 15.75
N THR A 178 7.09 25.57 16.46
CA THR A 178 7.38 24.96 17.78
C THR A 178 6.48 25.48 18.89
N GLU A 179 6.10 26.77 18.81
CA GLU A 179 5.28 27.47 19.80
C GLU A 179 3.82 27.60 19.31
N VAL A 180 3.18 26.45 19.07
CA VAL A 180 1.77 26.41 18.70
C VAL A 180 0.96 26.01 19.93
N TYR A 181 0.04 26.87 20.33
CA TYR A 181 -0.80 26.68 21.52
C TYR A 181 -2.26 26.80 21.17
N GLY A 182 -3.11 26.22 22.01
CA GLY A 182 -4.55 26.33 21.91
C GLY A 182 -5.28 25.00 21.67
N SER A 183 -6.57 25.11 21.41
CA SER A 183 -7.39 23.97 21.04
C SER A 183 -7.05 23.45 19.64
N PRO A 184 -7.44 22.22 19.28
CA PRO A 184 -7.27 21.72 17.92
C PRO A 184 -7.84 22.66 16.84
N GLN A 185 -8.92 23.38 17.15
CA GLN A 185 -9.52 24.35 16.25
C GLN A 185 -8.63 25.60 16.07
N ASP A 186 -8.00 26.09 17.16
CA ASP A 186 -7.08 27.23 17.09
C ASP A 186 -5.85 26.86 16.26
N ILE A 187 -5.28 25.68 16.50
CA ILE A 187 -4.14 25.16 15.75
C ILE A 187 -4.44 25.14 14.25
N VAL A 188 -5.55 24.51 13.86
CA VAL A 188 -5.94 24.34 12.46
C VAL A 188 -6.25 25.68 11.77
N SER A 189 -6.68 26.70 12.53
CA SER A 189 -7.00 28.01 11.99
C SER A 189 -5.79 28.94 11.86
N THR A 190 -4.69 28.68 12.59
CA THR A 190 -3.56 29.61 12.71
C THR A 190 -2.30 29.15 12.01
N VAL A 191 -2.11 27.84 11.80
CA VAL A 191 -0.89 27.32 11.18
C VAL A 191 -1.18 26.56 9.89
N PRO A 192 -0.26 26.61 8.91
CA PRO A 192 -0.39 25.82 7.70
C PRO A 192 -0.31 24.33 8.01
N LEU A 193 -1.14 23.53 7.33
CA LEU A 193 -1.24 22.09 7.52
C LEU A 193 -0.68 21.31 6.35
N ILE A 194 -0.07 20.18 6.67
CA ILE A 194 0.33 19.16 5.71
C ILE A 194 -0.59 17.95 5.96
N LEU A 195 -1.37 17.60 4.97
CA LEU A 195 -2.45 16.61 5.10
C LEU A 195 -2.23 15.40 4.20
N PRO A 196 -2.77 14.23 4.58
CA PRO A 196 -2.87 13.12 3.64
C PRO A 196 -3.83 13.51 2.51
N LYS A 197 -3.49 13.09 1.27
CA LYS A 197 -4.27 13.35 0.06
C LYS A 197 -5.60 12.57 0.06
N ALA A 198 -5.61 11.39 0.69
CA ALA A 198 -6.76 10.50 0.74
C ALA A 198 -6.78 9.66 2.05
N GLY A 199 -7.71 8.73 2.16
CA GLY A 199 -7.79 7.77 3.25
C GLY A 199 -8.61 8.25 4.45
N LEU A 200 -8.57 7.47 5.54
CA LEU A 200 -9.42 7.66 6.70
C LEU A 200 -9.13 8.99 7.44
N ALA A 201 -7.84 9.35 7.60
CA ALA A 201 -7.45 10.61 8.24
C ALA A 201 -8.03 11.82 7.51
N ARG A 202 -7.89 11.83 6.18
CA ARG A 202 -8.40 12.91 5.36
C ARG A 202 -9.93 13.01 5.46
N LYS A 203 -10.63 11.92 5.33
CA LYS A 203 -12.11 11.89 5.45
C LYS A 203 -12.59 12.44 6.80
N ARG A 204 -11.94 12.02 7.89
CA ARG A 204 -12.30 12.49 9.24
C ARG A 204 -11.98 13.97 9.45
N PHE A 205 -10.80 14.41 8.96
CA PHE A 205 -10.41 15.81 9.03
C PHE A 205 -11.38 16.70 8.26
N ASP A 206 -11.71 16.37 7.02
CA ASP A 206 -12.64 17.13 6.18
C ASP A 206 -14.05 17.17 6.80
N LYS A 207 -14.53 16.07 7.37
CA LYS A 207 -15.81 16.01 8.09
C LYS A 207 -15.80 16.91 9.32
N TRP A 208 -14.71 16.89 10.09
CA TRP A 208 -14.56 17.68 11.30
C TRP A 208 -14.50 19.19 10.98
N THR A 209 -13.65 19.62 10.05
CA THR A 209 -13.52 21.04 9.65
C THR A 209 -14.83 21.59 9.10
N LYS A 210 -15.52 20.81 8.26
CA LYS A 210 -16.86 21.16 7.76
C LYS A 210 -17.89 21.33 8.89
N SER A 211 -17.90 20.42 9.87
CA SER A 211 -18.86 20.47 10.99
C SER A 211 -18.62 21.64 11.93
N ARG A 212 -17.41 22.18 11.98
CA ARG A 212 -16.99 23.30 12.83
C ARG A 212 -16.87 24.62 12.07
N ASN A 213 -17.14 24.63 10.78
CA ASN A 213 -16.95 25.77 9.88
C ASN A 213 -15.52 26.36 9.97
N VAL A 214 -14.51 25.46 10.05
CA VAL A 214 -13.09 25.84 10.08
C VAL A 214 -12.52 25.78 8.68
N HIS A 215 -11.76 26.80 8.28
CA HIS A 215 -11.12 26.90 6.98
C HIS A 215 -9.59 26.84 7.15
N PRO A 216 -8.99 25.64 7.11
CA PRO A 216 -7.54 25.50 7.30
C PRO A 216 -6.75 26.03 6.12
N THR A 217 -5.57 26.56 6.38
CA THR A 217 -4.57 26.78 5.34
C THR A 217 -3.84 25.47 5.07
N ILE A 218 -4.00 24.89 3.89
CA ILE A 218 -3.31 23.65 3.50
C ILE A 218 -2.04 24.04 2.73
N ALA A 219 -0.89 23.79 3.33
CA ALA A 219 0.42 24.03 2.73
C ALA A 219 0.84 22.94 1.74
N ALA A 220 0.48 21.68 2.03
CA ALA A 220 0.77 20.54 1.16
C ALA A 220 -0.19 19.39 1.39
N GLU A 221 -0.36 18.58 0.35
CA GLU A 221 -1.07 17.31 0.40
C GLU A 221 -0.17 16.23 -0.21
N THR A 222 -0.04 15.08 0.46
CA THR A 222 0.84 14.01 0.01
C THR A 222 0.30 12.63 0.36
N GLU A 223 0.87 11.61 -0.25
CA GLU A 223 0.62 10.21 0.07
C GLU A 223 1.68 9.72 1.06
N GLY A 224 1.25 8.94 2.06
CA GLY A 224 2.11 8.39 3.10
C GLY A 224 2.47 9.38 4.22
N ASN A 225 2.50 8.85 5.45
CA ASN A 225 2.78 9.64 6.65
C ASN A 225 4.22 10.16 6.68
N GLU A 226 5.15 9.41 6.11
CA GLU A 226 6.58 9.73 6.07
C GLU A 226 6.85 10.99 5.25
N ALA A 227 6.13 11.17 4.13
CA ALA A 227 6.22 12.38 3.32
C ALA A 227 5.63 13.60 4.05
N ILE A 228 4.53 13.41 4.80
CA ILE A 228 3.96 14.46 5.65
C ILE A 228 5.02 14.96 6.65
N LEU A 229 5.69 14.02 7.34
CA LEU A 229 6.71 14.37 8.34
C LEU A 229 7.95 15.01 7.73
N ALA A 230 8.40 14.52 6.57
CA ALA A 230 9.52 15.13 5.86
C ALA A 230 9.23 16.59 5.46
N LEU A 231 8.03 16.87 4.95
CA LEU A 231 7.62 18.24 4.62
C LEU A 231 7.49 19.14 5.87
N ALA A 232 7.02 18.56 6.99
CA ALA A 232 6.97 19.29 8.26
C ALA A 232 8.37 19.62 8.80
N GLN A 233 9.37 18.74 8.62
CA GLN A 233 10.78 19.03 8.95
C GLN A 233 11.35 20.18 8.11
N LEU A 234 10.88 20.35 6.87
CA LEU A 234 11.25 21.47 6.02
C LEU A 234 10.57 22.80 6.42
N GLY A 235 9.71 22.79 7.45
CA GLY A 235 9.05 23.97 7.96
C GLY A 235 7.85 24.44 7.13
N LEU A 236 7.28 23.62 6.25
CA LEU A 236 6.12 24.00 5.44
C LEU A 236 4.84 24.16 6.27
N GLY A 237 4.74 23.47 7.39
CA GLY A 237 3.56 23.45 8.24
C GLY A 237 3.65 22.36 9.30
N ILE A 238 2.53 22.07 9.95
CA ILE A 238 2.38 20.91 10.86
C ILE A 238 1.65 19.77 10.18
N GLY A 239 2.10 18.54 10.42
CA GLY A 239 1.58 17.35 9.77
C GLY A 239 0.45 16.69 10.57
N LEU A 240 -0.62 16.25 9.91
CA LEU A 240 -1.65 15.39 10.51
C LEU A 240 -1.29 13.92 10.27
N VAL A 241 -0.94 13.19 11.33
CA VAL A 241 -0.50 11.78 11.26
C VAL A 241 -1.03 10.96 12.45
N PRO A 242 -1.13 9.63 12.34
CA PRO A 242 -1.33 8.77 13.51
C PRO A 242 -0.12 8.85 14.47
N ARG A 243 -0.37 8.89 15.77
CA ARG A 243 0.68 8.99 16.81
C ARG A 243 1.74 7.89 16.70
N ILE A 244 1.35 6.67 16.34
CA ILE A 244 2.25 5.53 16.19
C ILE A 244 3.42 5.79 15.22
N VAL A 245 3.22 6.67 14.22
CA VAL A 245 4.26 7.05 13.24
C VAL A 245 5.42 7.78 13.93
N LEU A 246 5.10 8.57 14.96
CA LEU A 246 6.08 9.38 15.71
C LEU A 246 6.77 8.58 16.82
N GLU A 247 6.13 7.55 17.34
CA GLU A 247 6.63 6.77 18.46
C GLU A 247 7.59 5.65 18.03
N ASN A 248 7.37 5.05 16.87
CA ASN A 248 8.04 3.83 16.42
C ASN A 248 8.80 3.94 15.09
N GLY A 249 8.81 5.11 14.47
CA GLY A 249 9.45 5.36 13.18
C GLY A 249 10.82 6.01 13.27
N PRO A 250 11.44 6.31 12.13
CA PRO A 250 12.73 7.02 12.05
C PRO A 250 12.67 8.45 12.61
N TYR A 251 11.49 8.99 12.83
CA TYR A 251 11.24 10.36 13.31
C TYR A 251 11.01 10.45 14.82
N LYS A 252 11.28 9.36 15.56
CA LYS A 252 11.06 9.30 17.00
C LYS A 252 11.84 10.41 17.70
N GLY A 253 11.13 11.26 18.45
CA GLY A 253 11.72 12.34 19.21
C GLY A 253 11.98 13.63 18.44
N GLU A 254 11.73 13.69 17.13
CA GLU A 254 11.98 14.87 16.29
C GLU A 254 10.82 15.87 16.27
N PHE A 255 9.64 15.48 16.78
CA PHE A 255 8.43 16.28 16.70
C PHE A 255 7.84 16.60 18.07
N ILE A 256 7.22 17.79 18.16
CA ILE A 256 6.26 18.16 19.20
C ILE A 256 4.90 17.65 18.76
N ILE A 257 4.21 16.98 19.69
CA ILE A 257 2.92 16.36 19.42
C ILE A 257 1.82 17.23 20.02
N HIS A 258 0.88 17.67 19.19
CA HIS A 258 -0.33 18.36 19.61
C HIS A 258 -1.52 17.42 19.39
N GLU A 259 -2.36 17.28 20.41
CA GLU A 259 -3.56 16.44 20.32
C GLU A 259 -4.55 16.99 19.30
N ALA A 260 -5.00 16.15 18.37
CA ALA A 260 -6.03 16.52 17.41
C ALA A 260 -7.45 16.45 18.00
N GLY A 261 -7.55 15.98 19.25
CA GLY A 261 -8.80 15.87 19.98
C GLY A 261 -9.62 14.62 19.59
N ASN A 262 -10.61 14.30 20.44
CA ASN A 262 -11.46 13.12 20.25
C ASN A 262 -12.29 13.16 18.96
N ALA A 263 -12.46 14.33 18.35
CA ALA A 263 -13.27 14.51 17.15
C ALA A 263 -12.70 13.82 15.89
N LEU A 264 -11.38 13.62 15.82
CA LEU A 264 -10.75 12.88 14.75
C LEU A 264 -10.65 11.37 15.03
N GLY A 265 -10.95 10.96 16.27
CA GLY A 265 -11.03 9.56 16.69
C GLY A 265 -9.68 8.84 16.71
N HIS A 266 -9.77 7.53 16.97
CA HIS A 266 -8.63 6.64 16.97
C HIS A 266 -8.57 5.87 15.65
N TYR A 267 -7.37 5.49 15.28
CA TYR A 267 -7.06 4.64 14.16
C TYR A 267 -6.88 3.21 14.63
N ASP A 268 -7.51 2.29 13.97
CA ASP A 268 -7.18 0.88 14.08
C ASP A 268 -6.13 0.55 13.03
N VAL A 269 -4.96 0.10 13.47
CA VAL A 269 -3.90 -0.37 12.59
C VAL A 269 -3.72 -1.87 12.79
N GLY A 270 -3.65 -2.62 11.72
CA GLY A 270 -3.58 -4.05 11.82
C GLY A 270 -3.54 -4.77 10.49
N PHE A 271 -3.90 -6.04 10.53
CA PHE A 271 -3.90 -6.93 9.38
C PHE A 271 -5.27 -6.96 8.71
N ILE A 272 -5.25 -7.04 7.38
CA ILE A 272 -6.44 -7.18 6.51
C ILE A 272 -6.17 -8.33 5.56
N TYR A 273 -7.08 -9.32 5.49
CA TYR A 273 -6.99 -10.46 4.57
C TYR A 273 -8.38 -10.95 4.19
N LYS A 274 -8.50 -11.78 3.13
CA LYS A 274 -9.80 -12.34 2.71
C LYS A 274 -10.30 -13.39 3.70
N LYS A 275 -11.61 -13.38 3.98
CA LYS A 275 -12.30 -14.43 4.76
C LYS A 275 -12.11 -15.79 4.11
N ASP A 276 -12.38 -15.86 2.80
CA ASP A 276 -12.25 -17.06 2.00
C ASP A 276 -10.97 -17.00 1.16
N LEU A 277 -10.03 -17.86 1.47
CA LEU A 277 -8.85 -18.07 0.66
C LEU A 277 -9.21 -18.98 -0.51
N THR A 278 -9.80 -18.37 -1.54
CA THR A 278 -9.99 -19.02 -2.84
C THR A 278 -8.65 -19.04 -3.57
N GLY A 279 -8.22 -20.20 -4.05
CA GLY A 279 -6.95 -20.31 -4.77
C GLY A 279 -6.40 -21.72 -4.79
N THR A 280 -5.14 -21.85 -5.21
CA THR A 280 -4.40 -23.11 -5.25
C THR A 280 -4.19 -23.69 -3.85
N THR A 281 -3.85 -24.99 -3.78
CA THR A 281 -3.51 -25.66 -2.51
C THR A 281 -2.38 -24.92 -1.77
N SER A 282 -1.36 -24.42 -2.50
CA SER A 282 -0.27 -23.63 -1.93
C SER A 282 -0.78 -22.33 -1.31
N GLN A 283 -1.65 -21.59 -1.98
CA GLN A 283 -2.24 -20.36 -1.42
C GLN A 283 -3.08 -20.63 -0.16
N LYS A 284 -3.80 -21.75 -0.12
CA LYS A 284 -4.56 -22.17 1.07
C LYS A 284 -3.62 -22.52 2.22
N LYS A 285 -2.52 -23.25 1.96
CA LYS A 285 -1.49 -23.57 2.97
C LYS A 285 -0.83 -22.27 3.50
N LEU A 286 -0.45 -21.35 2.61
CA LEU A 286 0.10 -20.04 3.01
C LEU A 286 -0.90 -19.22 3.85
N GLY A 287 -2.15 -19.18 3.43
CA GLY A 287 -3.20 -18.50 4.18
C GLY A 287 -3.46 -19.11 5.55
N ALA A 288 -3.44 -20.44 5.66
CA ALA A 288 -3.53 -21.13 6.95
C ALA A 288 -2.32 -20.79 7.87
N ALA A 289 -1.10 -20.75 7.31
CA ALA A 289 0.09 -20.33 8.05
C ALA A 289 -0.03 -18.89 8.57
N VAL A 290 -0.52 -17.97 7.73
CA VAL A 290 -0.79 -16.58 8.12
C VAL A 290 -1.80 -16.53 9.27
N ARG A 291 -2.94 -17.20 9.15
CA ARG A 291 -3.97 -17.22 10.21
C ARG A 291 -3.41 -17.76 11.52
N ASN A 292 -2.68 -18.88 11.51
CA ASN A 292 -2.06 -19.45 12.71
C ASN A 292 -1.10 -18.48 13.40
N ILE A 293 -0.39 -17.64 12.65
CA ILE A 293 0.45 -16.60 13.23
C ILE A 293 -0.40 -15.49 13.82
N LEU A 294 -1.42 -14.99 13.09
CA LEU A 294 -2.24 -13.89 13.56
C LEU A 294 -3.06 -14.23 14.81
N GLU A 295 -3.55 -15.47 14.94
CA GLU A 295 -4.25 -15.97 16.11
C GLU A 295 -3.35 -16.09 17.36
N SER A 296 -2.03 -16.14 17.16
CA SER A 296 -1.04 -16.23 18.25
C SER A 296 -0.40 -14.89 18.62
N MET A 297 -0.76 -13.79 17.96
CA MET A 297 -0.20 -12.45 18.21
C MET A 297 -1.01 -11.66 19.23
#